data_a75eaee67afd7bd150540d1d55532c6f
#
_entry.id   a75eaee67afd7bd150540d1d55532c6f
#
_cell.length_a   1.000
_cell.length_b   1.000
_cell.length_c   1.000
_cell.angle_alpha   90.00
_cell.angle_beta   90.00
_cell.angle_gamma   90.00
#
_symmetry.space_group_name_H-M   'P 1'
#
loop_
_entity.id
_entity.type
_entity.pdbx_description
1 polymer ?
#
loop_
_entity_poly.entity_id
_entity_poly.type
_entity_poly.pdbx_seq_one_letter_code
_entity_poly.pdbx_strand_id
1 'polypeptide(L)'
;MFRHDSVNKGEQDLAVNDTQKGSDGGRFAYITLVTRASYLAGVVLLAHTLKKQGSQYALIVLYTSTLTKTAVRALEIEAGKSNIILQQCDLLVPPAHHELHVAVERFTDTWTKLRVFDSFRFGYDTICYLDADMTLLQNMDSIFDSADKLPKDWIAAVHDCVCSPDRMPWTPAEHCKENCPFTLQSRPEASNGSVPVNKDSRPTHHLFNSGMFLFHPSQQLWIDMLNFFNATDLLGTFKFPDQEFMTHFFHGRWMPVSWKYNAVKTMAYRHENIWRDNEIVCLHYIVDKPWAKRVGEDGIAGFKGFDGKTHTWWWNEYESWFEIRQKQGEMEVMTIMSKHVARRESELSDGGRPDMGAIGAKIHDVTNKPDRGEASSKMYDNAERESV
;
A
#
# COMPACT_ATOMS: atom_id res chain seq x y z
N MET A 1 37.97 16.09 -15.68
CA MET A 1 37.40 16.69 -16.90
C MET A 1 36.20 15.84 -17.27
N PHE A 2 35.08 16.03 -16.56
CA PHE A 2 33.82 15.30 -16.77
C PHE A 2 32.85 16.20 -17.49
N ARG A 3 32.39 15.76 -18.65
CA ARG A 3 31.45 16.48 -19.51
C ARG A 3 30.06 16.43 -18.86
N HIS A 4 29.46 17.60 -18.69
CA HIS A 4 28.02 17.76 -18.45
C HIS A 4 27.30 17.38 -19.75
N ASP A 5 26.55 16.29 -19.73
CA ASP A 5 25.57 15.97 -20.76
C ASP A 5 24.19 16.45 -20.33
N SER A 6 23.70 17.30 -21.16
CA SER A 6 22.37 17.87 -21.38
C SER A 6 21.19 17.31 -20.55
N VAL A 7 20.66 18.21 -19.71
CA VAL A 7 19.32 18.17 -19.11
C VAL A 7 18.27 18.07 -20.23
N ASN A 8 17.49 17.01 -20.20
CA ASN A 8 16.41 16.76 -21.14
C ASN A 8 15.19 17.63 -20.77
N LYS A 9 14.71 18.41 -21.72
CA LYS A 9 13.52 19.25 -21.66
C LYS A 9 12.27 18.35 -21.55
N GLY A 10 11.58 18.41 -20.43
CA GLY A 10 10.30 17.71 -20.18
C GLY A 10 9.68 18.03 -18.83
N GLU A 11 10.17 19.07 -18.14
CA GLU A 11 9.49 19.61 -16.96
C GLU A 11 8.24 20.39 -17.42
N GLN A 12 7.10 19.72 -17.46
CA GLN A 12 5.83 20.40 -17.36
C GLN A 12 5.67 20.79 -15.89
N ASP A 13 5.77 22.08 -15.60
CA ASP A 13 5.34 22.65 -14.33
C ASP A 13 3.89 22.20 -14.06
N LEU A 14 3.70 21.25 -13.15
CA LEU A 14 2.39 20.85 -12.65
C LEU A 14 1.87 22.03 -11.81
N ALA A 15 1.18 22.98 -12.46
CA ALA A 15 0.52 24.07 -11.76
C ALA A 15 -0.51 23.50 -10.80
N VAL A 16 -0.23 23.61 -9.51
CA VAL A 16 -1.17 23.23 -8.44
C VAL A 16 -2.37 24.16 -8.51
N ASN A 17 -3.55 23.63 -8.83
CA ASN A 17 -4.79 24.41 -8.85
C ASN A 17 -5.13 24.86 -7.42
N ASP A 18 -5.62 26.11 -7.28
CA ASP A 18 -6.05 26.70 -5.98
C ASP A 18 -7.13 25.87 -5.24
N THR A 19 -7.82 24.98 -5.93
CA THR A 19 -8.84 24.07 -5.36
C THR A 19 -8.26 22.95 -4.46
N GLN A 20 -6.92 22.84 -4.34
CA GLN A 20 -6.24 21.80 -3.55
C GLN A 20 -5.77 22.32 -2.18
N LYS A 21 -6.20 23.50 -1.75
CA LYS A 21 -5.88 24.06 -0.44
C LYS A 21 -6.88 23.56 0.61
N GLY A 22 -6.36 23.07 1.74
CA GLY A 22 -7.15 22.79 2.93
C GLY A 22 -7.72 24.07 3.56
N SER A 23 -8.55 23.91 4.57
CA SER A 23 -9.20 25.03 5.30
C SER A 23 -8.19 26.00 5.95
N ASP A 24 -6.99 25.54 6.23
CA ASP A 24 -5.85 26.25 6.81
C ASP A 24 -4.84 26.77 5.76
N GLY A 25 -5.15 26.59 4.45
CA GLY A 25 -4.32 27.05 3.33
C GLY A 25 -3.20 26.05 2.93
N GLY A 26 -3.05 24.92 3.61
CA GLY A 26 -2.12 23.84 3.25
C GLY A 26 -2.51 23.15 1.93
N ARG A 27 -1.51 22.70 1.16
CA ARG A 27 -1.69 21.97 -0.11
C ARG A 27 -1.54 20.50 0.15
N PHE A 28 -2.61 19.72 -0.07
CA PHE A 28 -2.66 18.30 0.22
C PHE A 28 -2.92 17.46 -1.04
N ALA A 29 -2.39 16.25 -1.06
CA ALA A 29 -2.67 15.27 -2.11
C ALA A 29 -2.58 13.84 -1.56
N TYR A 30 -3.26 12.92 -2.24
CA TYR A 30 -2.99 11.49 -2.12
C TYR A 30 -1.93 11.08 -3.15
N ILE A 31 -1.19 10.02 -2.88
CA ILE A 31 -0.24 9.43 -3.81
C ILE A 31 -0.31 7.91 -3.76
N THR A 32 -0.20 7.27 -4.91
CA THR A 32 -0.08 5.81 -5.03
C THR A 32 0.95 5.45 -6.08
N LEU A 33 1.34 4.17 -6.13
CA LEU A 33 2.27 3.64 -7.12
C LEU A 33 1.67 2.44 -7.83
N VAL A 34 1.85 2.36 -9.15
CA VAL A 34 1.56 1.18 -9.95
C VAL A 34 2.72 0.83 -10.87
N THR A 35 3.29 -0.36 -10.69
CA THR A 35 4.41 -0.87 -11.49
C THR A 35 3.99 -2.00 -12.42
N ARG A 36 2.83 -2.62 -12.14
CA ARG A 36 2.31 -3.81 -12.86
C ARG A 36 0.84 -3.66 -13.23
N ALA A 37 0.50 -4.06 -14.44
CA ALA A 37 -0.86 -4.02 -14.93
C ALA A 37 -1.84 -4.90 -14.12
N SER A 38 -1.35 -5.89 -13.37
CA SER A 38 -2.16 -6.69 -12.44
C SER A 38 -2.78 -5.88 -11.28
N TYR A 39 -2.26 -4.68 -11.00
CA TYR A 39 -2.81 -3.74 -10.01
C TYR A 39 -3.65 -2.62 -10.63
N LEU A 40 -3.83 -2.62 -11.97
CA LEU A 40 -4.61 -1.57 -12.65
C LEU A 40 -6.02 -1.45 -12.08
N ALA A 41 -6.69 -2.57 -11.85
CA ALA A 41 -8.04 -2.57 -11.29
C ALA A 41 -8.08 -1.94 -9.88
N GLY A 42 -7.07 -2.21 -9.07
CA GLY A 42 -6.95 -1.61 -7.74
C GLY A 42 -6.82 -0.09 -7.82
N VAL A 43 -5.85 0.42 -8.60
CA VAL A 43 -5.62 1.87 -8.74
C VAL A 43 -6.84 2.60 -9.27
N VAL A 44 -7.52 2.05 -10.29
CA VAL A 44 -8.72 2.66 -10.87
C VAL A 44 -9.84 2.73 -9.84
N LEU A 45 -10.04 1.67 -9.05
CA LEU A 45 -11.06 1.66 -8.00
C LEU A 45 -10.69 2.57 -6.82
N LEU A 46 -9.40 2.64 -6.45
CA LEU A 46 -8.92 3.60 -5.45
C LEU A 46 -9.28 5.04 -5.86
N ALA A 47 -8.95 5.43 -7.09
CA ALA A 47 -9.26 6.77 -7.62
C ALA A 47 -10.77 7.02 -7.70
N HIS A 48 -11.53 6.02 -8.18
CA HIS A 48 -12.98 6.10 -8.26
C HIS A 48 -13.61 6.32 -6.88
N THR A 49 -13.19 5.56 -5.88
CA THR A 49 -13.77 5.65 -4.54
C THR A 49 -13.33 6.93 -3.80
N LEU A 50 -12.11 7.43 -4.00
CA LEU A 50 -11.71 8.76 -3.52
C LEU A 50 -12.69 9.82 -4.01
N LYS A 51 -12.95 9.86 -5.32
CA LYS A 51 -13.91 10.80 -5.90
C LYS A 51 -15.34 10.57 -5.40
N LYS A 52 -15.79 9.31 -5.37
CA LYS A 52 -17.14 8.93 -4.92
C LYS A 52 -17.40 9.37 -3.49
N GLN A 53 -16.40 9.26 -2.61
CA GLN A 53 -16.49 9.70 -1.22
C GLN A 53 -16.27 11.21 -1.04
N GLY A 54 -16.16 11.96 -2.13
CA GLY A 54 -16.12 13.43 -2.11
C GLY A 54 -14.78 14.01 -1.64
N SER A 55 -13.66 13.29 -1.84
CA SER A 55 -12.35 13.88 -1.58
C SER A 55 -12.12 15.11 -2.45
N GLN A 56 -11.60 16.17 -1.81
CA GLN A 56 -11.24 17.42 -2.47
C GLN A 56 -9.84 17.38 -3.09
N TYR A 57 -9.01 16.41 -2.69
CA TYR A 57 -7.60 16.32 -3.06
C TYR A 57 -7.39 15.36 -4.23
N ALA A 58 -6.40 15.68 -5.08
CA ALA A 58 -6.04 14.84 -6.20
C ALA A 58 -5.32 13.56 -5.75
N LEU A 59 -5.43 12.50 -6.56
CA LEU A 59 -4.59 11.30 -6.46
C LEU A 59 -3.46 11.38 -7.47
N ILE A 60 -2.22 11.52 -7.01
CA ILE A 60 -1.03 11.36 -7.83
C ILE A 60 -0.79 9.85 -8.02
N VAL A 61 -0.81 9.39 -9.26
CA VAL A 61 -0.49 8.00 -9.60
C VAL A 61 0.90 7.97 -10.21
N LEU A 62 1.88 7.52 -9.40
CA LEU A 62 3.20 7.19 -9.92
C LEU A 62 3.12 5.89 -10.71
N TYR A 63 3.76 5.85 -11.89
CA TYR A 63 3.87 4.62 -12.67
C TYR A 63 5.25 4.50 -13.29
N THR A 64 5.70 3.28 -13.52
CA THR A 64 7.01 3.00 -14.11
C THR A 64 6.90 2.67 -15.59
N SER A 65 8.02 2.73 -16.31
CA SER A 65 8.11 2.33 -17.71
C SER A 65 7.78 0.84 -17.96
N THR A 66 7.73 0.03 -16.90
CA THR A 66 7.32 -1.38 -16.94
C THR A 66 5.81 -1.57 -17.10
N LEU A 67 5.02 -0.51 -16.81
CA LEU A 67 3.58 -0.56 -17.00
C LEU A 67 3.25 -0.60 -18.51
N THR A 68 2.36 -1.50 -18.91
CA THR A 68 2.00 -1.62 -20.33
C THR A 68 1.32 -0.36 -20.86
N LYS A 69 1.56 -0.03 -22.13
CA LYS A 69 0.92 1.14 -22.79
C LYS A 69 -0.61 1.11 -22.67
N THR A 70 -1.21 -0.08 -22.72
CA THR A 70 -2.65 -0.26 -22.55
C THR A 70 -3.11 0.11 -21.13
N ALA A 71 -2.34 -0.26 -20.11
CA ALA A 71 -2.65 0.12 -18.74
C ALA A 71 -2.48 1.63 -18.50
N VAL A 72 -1.42 2.23 -19.06
CA VAL A 72 -1.23 3.70 -19.02
C VAL A 72 -2.41 4.39 -19.71
N ARG A 73 -2.85 3.89 -20.87
CA ARG A 73 -4.02 4.44 -21.58
C ARG A 73 -5.30 4.41 -20.72
N ALA A 74 -5.53 3.34 -19.97
CA ALA A 74 -6.67 3.29 -19.05
C ALA A 74 -6.57 4.36 -17.96
N LEU A 75 -5.38 4.56 -17.40
CA LEU A 75 -5.14 5.60 -16.40
C LEU A 75 -5.32 7.02 -16.98
N GLU A 76 -4.89 7.26 -18.23
CA GLU A 76 -5.13 8.53 -18.93
C GLU A 76 -6.61 8.84 -19.08
N ILE A 77 -7.42 7.85 -19.48
CA ILE A 77 -8.88 8.00 -19.57
C ILE A 77 -9.48 8.31 -18.19
N GLU A 78 -9.05 7.57 -17.16
CA GLU A 78 -9.53 7.77 -15.78
C GLU A 78 -9.06 9.11 -15.17
N ALA A 79 -7.93 9.65 -15.60
CA ALA A 79 -7.41 10.92 -15.07
C ALA A 79 -8.44 12.06 -15.23
N GLY A 80 -9.09 12.14 -16.38
CA GLY A 80 -10.16 13.12 -16.62
C GLY A 80 -11.46 12.84 -15.85
N LYS A 81 -11.60 11.67 -15.24
CA LYS A 81 -12.84 11.21 -14.58
C LYS A 81 -12.74 11.15 -13.07
N SER A 82 -11.56 10.92 -12.52
CA SER A 82 -11.36 10.58 -11.10
C SER A 82 -10.30 11.44 -10.40
N ASN A 83 -10.06 12.68 -10.88
CA ASN A 83 -9.10 13.63 -10.30
C ASN A 83 -7.70 13.02 -10.09
N ILE A 84 -7.18 12.32 -11.12
CA ILE A 84 -5.86 11.70 -11.12
C ILE A 84 -4.84 12.63 -11.78
N ILE A 85 -3.64 12.70 -11.20
CA ILE A 85 -2.44 13.28 -11.80
C ILE A 85 -1.50 12.12 -12.08
N LEU A 86 -1.19 11.87 -13.37
CA LEU A 86 -0.28 10.81 -13.77
C LEU A 86 1.16 11.32 -13.81
N GLN A 87 2.06 10.59 -13.15
CA GLN A 87 3.47 10.91 -13.15
C GLN A 87 4.32 9.65 -13.35
N GLN A 88 5.11 9.62 -14.40
CA GLN A 88 6.07 8.54 -14.60
C GLN A 88 7.26 8.72 -13.66
N CYS A 89 7.74 7.61 -13.08
CA CYS A 89 8.95 7.56 -12.27
C CYS A 89 9.85 6.39 -12.69
N ASP A 90 11.12 6.48 -12.34
CA ASP A 90 12.09 5.41 -12.56
C ASP A 90 11.95 4.33 -11.48
N LEU A 91 12.25 3.08 -11.85
CA LEU A 91 12.44 2.02 -10.87
C LEU A 91 13.55 2.39 -9.88
N LEU A 92 13.34 2.05 -8.62
CA LEU A 92 14.39 2.07 -7.61
C LEU A 92 14.87 0.63 -7.39
N VAL A 93 16.14 0.39 -7.67
CA VAL A 93 16.76 -0.93 -7.58
C VAL A 93 17.86 -0.87 -6.51
N PRO A 94 17.97 -1.86 -5.64
CA PRO A 94 19.05 -1.96 -4.67
C PRO A 94 20.43 -1.92 -5.36
N PRO A 95 21.46 -1.35 -4.69
CA PRO A 95 22.82 -1.36 -5.19
C PRO A 95 23.30 -2.78 -5.49
N ALA A 96 24.09 -2.95 -6.58
CA ALA A 96 24.50 -4.25 -7.10
C ALA A 96 25.39 -5.08 -6.16
N HIS A 97 25.94 -4.48 -5.09
CA HIS A 97 26.76 -5.19 -4.10
C HIS A 97 25.90 -5.93 -3.05
N HIS A 98 24.59 -5.70 -3.00
CA HIS A 98 23.70 -6.48 -2.17
C HIS A 98 23.34 -7.80 -2.86
N GLU A 99 23.80 -8.91 -2.32
CA GLU A 99 23.24 -10.21 -2.67
C GLU A 99 21.80 -10.26 -2.15
N LEU A 100 20.87 -9.93 -3.02
CA LEU A 100 19.47 -10.04 -2.71
C LEU A 100 19.12 -11.53 -2.73
N HIS A 101 18.97 -12.14 -1.59
CA HIS A 101 18.32 -13.44 -1.44
C HIS A 101 16.82 -13.29 -1.68
N VAL A 102 16.48 -12.66 -2.80
CA VAL A 102 15.12 -12.39 -3.20
C VAL A 102 14.55 -13.69 -3.73
N ALA A 103 13.78 -14.35 -2.91
CA ALA A 103 13.07 -15.56 -3.30
C ALA A 103 12.09 -15.31 -4.47
N VAL A 104 11.88 -14.08 -4.92
CA VAL A 104 10.88 -13.75 -5.95
C VAL A 104 11.22 -12.47 -6.70
N GLU A 105 11.21 -12.55 -8.02
CA GLU A 105 11.29 -11.47 -9.03
C GLU A 105 10.35 -10.27 -8.75
N ARG A 106 9.25 -10.48 -8.01
CA ARG A 106 8.28 -9.44 -7.66
C ARG A 106 8.79 -8.40 -6.63
N PHE A 107 9.89 -8.67 -5.91
CA PHE A 107 10.44 -7.72 -4.93
C PHE A 107 11.29 -6.61 -5.55
N THR A 108 11.65 -6.72 -6.83
CA THR A 108 12.35 -5.66 -7.54
C THR A 108 11.52 -4.37 -7.60
N ASP A 109 10.20 -4.51 -7.77
CA ASP A 109 9.30 -3.36 -7.86
C ASP A 109 8.95 -2.76 -6.49
N THR A 110 9.07 -3.54 -5.42
CA THR A 110 8.68 -3.13 -4.06
C THR A 110 9.50 -1.93 -3.58
N TRP A 111 10.80 -1.91 -3.89
CA TRP A 111 11.68 -0.78 -3.56
C TRP A 111 11.25 0.53 -4.23
N THR A 112 10.60 0.45 -5.39
CA THR A 112 10.13 1.63 -6.12
C THR A 112 9.08 2.42 -5.32
N LYS A 113 8.45 1.82 -4.32
CA LYS A 113 7.54 2.53 -3.40
C LYS A 113 8.24 3.72 -2.72
N LEU A 114 9.52 3.62 -2.44
CA LEU A 114 10.28 4.72 -1.85
C LEU A 114 10.32 5.98 -2.73
N ARG A 115 10.05 5.87 -4.05
CA ARG A 115 9.93 7.02 -4.95
C ARG A 115 8.84 8.00 -4.55
N VAL A 116 7.87 7.60 -3.72
CA VAL A 116 6.84 8.52 -3.23
C VAL A 116 7.45 9.68 -2.41
N PHE A 117 8.61 9.46 -1.78
CA PHE A 117 9.32 10.50 -1.03
C PHE A 117 10.03 11.52 -1.92
N ASP A 118 10.25 11.22 -3.23
CA ASP A 118 10.73 12.16 -4.25
C ASP A 118 9.65 13.17 -4.69
N SER A 119 8.45 13.07 -4.14
CA SER A 119 7.28 13.90 -4.48
C SER A 119 7.36 15.35 -3.99
N PHE A 120 8.43 15.76 -3.28
CA PHE A 120 8.65 17.15 -2.88
C PHE A 120 8.62 18.12 -4.08
N ARG A 121 8.90 17.64 -5.29
CA ARG A 121 8.87 18.39 -6.55
C ARG A 121 7.46 18.81 -6.98
N PHE A 122 6.42 18.15 -6.46
CA PHE A 122 5.03 18.44 -6.84
C PHE A 122 4.45 19.62 -6.07
N GLY A 123 5.18 20.17 -5.09
CA GLY A 123 4.81 21.38 -4.37
C GLY A 123 3.66 21.21 -3.38
N TYR A 124 3.35 20.01 -2.92
CA TYR A 124 2.41 19.75 -1.83
C TYR A 124 3.10 19.84 -0.47
N ASP A 125 2.37 20.33 0.54
CA ASP A 125 2.90 20.50 1.89
C ASP A 125 2.78 19.22 2.70
N THR A 126 1.75 18.41 2.42
CA THR A 126 1.54 17.10 3.04
C THR A 126 0.93 16.14 2.03
N ILE A 127 1.41 14.91 2.03
CA ILE A 127 0.94 13.85 1.14
C ILE A 127 0.55 12.62 1.96
N CYS A 128 -0.58 12.00 1.59
CA CYS A 128 -1.00 10.71 2.11
C CYS A 128 -0.77 9.63 1.05
N TYR A 129 0.13 8.69 1.33
CA TYR A 129 0.32 7.50 0.50
C TYR A 129 -0.78 6.48 0.75
N LEU A 130 -1.24 5.83 -0.32
CA LEU A 130 -2.18 4.72 -0.30
C LEU A 130 -1.69 3.61 -1.23
N ASP A 131 -1.64 2.37 -0.76
CA ASP A 131 -1.38 1.22 -1.62
C ASP A 131 -2.49 1.07 -2.67
N ALA A 132 -2.12 0.56 -3.86
CA ALA A 132 -3.01 0.39 -4.99
C ALA A 132 -4.16 -0.62 -4.74
N ASP A 133 -4.09 -1.39 -3.68
CA ASP A 133 -5.09 -2.37 -3.27
C ASP A 133 -5.95 -1.90 -2.09
N MET A 134 -6.21 -0.61 -2.05
CA MET A 134 -7.09 0.02 -1.07
C MET A 134 -8.37 0.56 -1.73
N THR A 135 -9.44 0.67 -0.95
CA THR A 135 -10.74 1.23 -1.38
C THR A 135 -11.34 2.06 -0.27
N LEU A 136 -11.78 3.28 -0.59
CA LEU A 136 -12.41 4.16 0.38
C LEU A 136 -13.89 3.83 0.54
N LEU A 137 -14.32 3.68 1.78
CA LEU A 137 -15.72 3.48 2.16
C LEU A 137 -16.35 4.77 2.72
N GLN A 138 -15.51 5.72 3.15
CA GLN A 138 -15.91 7.04 3.63
C GLN A 138 -14.91 8.11 3.14
N ASN A 139 -15.26 9.41 3.29
CA ASN A 139 -14.32 10.49 3.02
C ASN A 139 -13.13 10.39 3.98
N MET A 140 -11.92 10.44 3.41
CA MET A 140 -10.67 10.26 4.14
C MET A 140 -9.92 11.57 4.41
N ASP A 141 -10.43 12.70 3.93
CA ASP A 141 -9.69 13.97 3.94
C ASP A 141 -9.33 14.45 5.35
N SER A 142 -10.08 14.00 6.39
CA SER A 142 -9.75 14.25 7.79
C SER A 142 -8.42 13.64 8.27
N ILE A 143 -7.76 12.79 7.47
CA ILE A 143 -6.40 12.32 7.77
C ILE A 143 -5.41 13.50 7.80
N PHE A 144 -5.65 14.52 6.99
CA PHE A 144 -4.80 15.71 6.91
C PHE A 144 -4.91 16.63 8.13
N ASP A 145 -5.96 16.48 8.98
CA ASP A 145 -6.05 17.18 10.27
C ASP A 145 -4.90 16.80 11.22
N SER A 146 -4.21 15.72 10.90
CA SER A 146 -3.02 15.27 11.65
C SER A 146 -1.73 15.94 11.18
N ALA A 147 -1.74 16.68 10.06
CA ALA A 147 -0.55 17.24 9.43
C ALA A 147 0.20 18.22 10.36
N ASP A 148 -0.53 19.11 11.03
CA ASP A 148 0.07 20.12 11.92
C ASP A 148 0.77 19.51 13.14
N LYS A 149 0.40 18.30 13.54
CA LYS A 149 0.98 17.59 14.68
C LYS A 149 2.14 16.69 14.27
N LEU A 150 2.31 16.45 12.97
CA LEU A 150 3.33 15.57 12.42
C LEU A 150 4.65 16.32 12.28
N PRO A 151 5.74 15.91 12.95
CA PRO A 151 7.05 16.50 12.71
C PRO A 151 7.51 16.29 11.26
N LYS A 152 8.30 17.23 10.72
CA LYS A 152 8.63 17.29 9.28
C LYS A 152 9.38 16.06 8.73
N ASP A 153 10.12 15.37 9.58
CA ASP A 153 10.90 14.18 9.23
C ASP A 153 10.28 12.87 9.75
N TRP A 154 9.01 12.94 10.17
CA TRP A 154 8.23 11.80 10.64
C TRP A 154 7.19 11.37 9.61
N ILE A 155 6.62 10.17 9.84
CA ILE A 155 5.39 9.72 9.20
C ILE A 155 4.29 9.50 10.23
N ALA A 156 3.04 9.62 9.80
CA ALA A 156 1.90 9.10 10.55
C ALA A 156 1.36 7.87 9.81
N ALA A 157 1.20 6.74 10.51
CA ALA A 157 0.80 5.47 9.92
C ALA A 157 -0.08 4.66 10.88
N VAL A 158 -0.65 3.57 10.42
CA VAL A 158 -1.42 2.64 11.24
C VAL A 158 -0.50 1.51 11.70
N HIS A 159 -0.62 1.10 12.96
CA HIS A 159 0.09 -0.07 13.48
C HIS A 159 -0.03 -1.29 12.57
N ASP A 160 1.00 -2.12 12.52
CA ASP A 160 0.86 -3.41 11.86
C ASP A 160 0.12 -4.43 12.74
N CYS A 161 -0.65 -5.32 12.11
CA CYS A 161 -1.30 -6.42 12.78
C CYS A 161 -0.38 -7.64 12.83
N VAL A 162 0.26 -7.85 13.97
CA VAL A 162 1.19 -8.97 14.17
C VAL A 162 0.52 -10.28 14.59
N CYS A 163 -0.82 -10.39 14.46
CA CYS A 163 -1.50 -11.66 14.67
C CYS A 163 -1.12 -12.65 13.57
N SER A 164 -0.38 -13.70 13.92
CA SER A 164 0.00 -14.76 13.01
C SER A 164 -0.53 -16.11 13.49
N PRO A 165 -1.83 -16.40 13.29
CA PRO A 165 -2.45 -17.64 13.77
C PRO A 165 -1.84 -18.89 13.09
N ASP A 166 -1.30 -18.74 11.88
CA ASP A 166 -0.78 -19.85 11.07
C ASP A 166 0.71 -20.12 11.31
N ARG A 167 1.38 -19.29 12.10
CA ARG A 167 2.80 -19.40 12.50
C ARG A 167 3.70 -19.95 11.38
N MET A 168 3.81 -19.16 10.31
CA MET A 168 4.72 -19.52 9.21
C MET A 168 6.14 -19.62 9.74
N PRO A 169 7.00 -20.49 9.18
CA PRO A 169 8.36 -20.78 9.69
C PRO A 169 9.24 -19.53 9.86
N TRP A 170 8.98 -18.48 9.09
CA TRP A 170 9.71 -17.21 9.14
C TRP A 170 9.08 -16.15 10.05
N THR A 171 7.94 -16.46 10.69
CA THR A 171 7.26 -15.49 11.55
C THR A 171 8.00 -15.39 12.88
N PRO A 172 8.41 -14.18 13.31
CA PRO A 172 9.01 -13.99 14.62
C PRO A 172 8.11 -14.50 15.76
N ALA A 173 8.70 -15.06 16.79
CA ALA A 173 7.95 -15.64 17.91
C ALA A 173 7.05 -14.64 18.64
N GLU A 174 7.47 -13.37 18.68
CA GLU A 174 6.74 -12.25 19.25
C GLU A 174 5.51 -11.82 18.43
N HIS A 175 5.38 -12.25 17.17
CA HIS A 175 4.22 -11.98 16.32
C HIS A 175 3.05 -12.88 16.73
N CYS A 176 2.30 -12.45 17.72
CA CYS A 176 1.15 -13.15 18.28
C CYS A 176 0.05 -12.17 18.68
N LYS A 177 -1.14 -12.70 18.97
CA LYS A 177 -2.31 -11.88 19.34
C LYS A 177 -2.07 -11.08 20.62
N GLU A 178 -1.37 -11.64 21.59
CA GLU A 178 -1.08 -11.03 22.88
C GLU A 178 -0.16 -9.81 22.76
N ASN A 179 0.70 -9.80 21.74
CA ASN A 179 1.64 -8.70 21.45
C ASN A 179 1.11 -7.73 20.40
N CYS A 180 -0.07 -7.99 19.82
CA CYS A 180 -0.63 -7.13 18.80
C CYS A 180 -1.18 -5.82 19.40
N PRO A 181 -0.82 -4.64 18.88
CA PRO A 181 -1.33 -3.35 19.36
C PRO A 181 -2.86 -3.26 19.25
N PHE A 182 -3.48 -3.93 18.28
CA PHE A 182 -4.93 -3.97 18.14
C PHE A 182 -5.64 -4.78 19.24
N THR A 183 -4.96 -5.71 19.88
CA THR A 183 -5.52 -6.41 21.04
C THR A 183 -5.73 -5.48 22.23
N LEU A 184 -4.86 -4.48 22.41
CA LEU A 184 -5.06 -3.42 23.42
C LEU A 184 -6.22 -2.50 23.05
N GLN A 185 -6.37 -2.17 21.76
CA GLN A 185 -7.49 -1.34 21.27
C GLN A 185 -8.84 -2.05 21.36
N SER A 186 -8.86 -3.38 21.43
CA SER A 186 -10.09 -4.17 21.61
C SER A 186 -10.71 -4.03 23.01
N ARG A 187 -10.04 -3.37 23.93
CA ARG A 187 -10.59 -3.11 25.28
C ARG A 187 -11.52 -1.90 25.22
N PRO A 188 -12.65 -1.91 25.97
CA PRO A 188 -13.63 -0.82 25.94
C PRO A 188 -13.03 0.57 26.18
N GLU A 189 -12.00 0.65 27.04
CA GLU A 189 -11.35 1.89 27.43
C GLU A 189 -10.44 2.47 26.31
N ALA A 190 -10.05 1.65 25.34
CA ALA A 190 -9.09 2.01 24.28
C ALA A 190 -9.67 1.94 22.85
N SER A 191 -10.97 1.68 22.70
CA SER A 191 -11.60 1.34 21.41
C SER A 191 -11.58 2.45 20.36
N ASN A 192 -11.37 3.72 20.74
CA ASN A 192 -11.48 4.87 19.84
C ASN A 192 -10.12 5.55 19.52
N GLY A 193 -9.01 5.03 20.03
CA GLY A 193 -7.69 5.61 19.86
C GLY A 193 -6.71 4.70 19.12
N SER A 194 -5.52 5.24 18.84
CA SER A 194 -4.34 4.46 18.50
C SER A 194 -3.52 4.19 19.76
N VAL A 195 -2.79 3.05 19.79
CA VAL A 195 -1.85 2.76 20.87
C VAL A 195 -0.65 3.72 20.73
N PRO A 196 -0.33 4.54 21.72
CA PRO A 196 0.86 5.41 21.66
C PRO A 196 2.14 4.59 21.56
N VAL A 197 3.12 5.11 20.82
CA VAL A 197 4.45 4.52 20.71
C VAL A 197 5.45 5.37 21.47
N ASN A 198 6.20 4.73 22.37
CA ASN A 198 7.27 5.35 23.14
C ASN A 198 8.39 4.33 23.37
N LYS A 199 9.50 4.77 23.95
CA LYS A 199 10.69 3.93 24.19
C LYS A 199 10.43 2.64 25.01
N ASP A 200 9.40 2.65 25.85
CA ASP A 200 9.03 1.52 26.72
C ASP A 200 7.96 0.62 26.09
N SER A 201 7.54 0.93 24.84
CA SER A 201 6.57 0.10 24.12
C SER A 201 7.18 -1.23 23.72
N ARG A 202 6.31 -2.27 23.63
CA ARG A 202 6.74 -3.59 23.12
C ARG A 202 7.33 -3.45 21.72
N PRO A 203 8.33 -4.26 21.33
CA PRO A 203 8.94 -4.19 20.00
C PRO A 203 7.90 -4.23 18.86
N THR A 204 6.87 -5.08 18.97
CA THR A 204 5.78 -5.18 17.99
C THR A 204 4.92 -3.92 17.85
N HIS A 205 4.92 -3.04 18.86
CA HIS A 205 4.19 -1.76 18.80
C HIS A 205 4.95 -0.68 18.04
N HIS A 206 6.24 -0.90 17.72
CA HIS A 206 7.02 -0.03 16.84
C HIS A 206 6.83 -0.35 15.36
N LEU A 207 6.05 -1.40 15.04
CA LEU A 207 5.78 -1.80 13.67
C LEU A 207 4.51 -1.09 13.16
N PHE A 208 4.59 -0.58 11.94
CA PHE A 208 3.46 -0.01 11.23
C PHE A 208 3.25 -0.71 9.87
N ASN A 209 2.03 -0.70 9.37
CA ASN A 209 1.73 -1.17 8.03
C ASN A 209 2.00 -0.06 7.01
N SER A 210 2.86 -0.33 6.04
CA SER A 210 3.30 0.64 5.01
C SER A 210 2.28 0.89 3.91
N GLY A 211 1.09 0.31 3.97
CA GLY A 211 0.04 0.50 2.97
C GLY A 211 -0.59 1.89 3.00
N MET A 212 -0.52 2.59 4.14
CA MET A 212 -0.95 3.98 4.27
C MET A 212 -0.01 4.72 5.21
N PHE A 213 0.46 5.89 4.78
CA PHE A 213 1.19 6.81 5.64
C PHE A 213 1.06 8.25 5.16
N LEU A 214 1.04 9.17 6.12
CA LEU A 214 1.05 10.62 5.92
C LEU A 214 2.47 11.14 6.16
N PHE A 215 2.95 12.08 5.34
CA PHE A 215 4.28 12.66 5.49
C PHE A 215 4.37 14.05 4.86
N HIS A 216 5.37 14.83 5.27
CA HIS A 216 5.73 16.09 4.65
C HIS A 216 6.85 15.85 3.62
N PRO A 217 6.58 15.97 2.31
CA PRO A 217 7.59 15.74 1.30
C PRO A 217 8.67 16.82 1.39
N SER A 218 9.94 16.41 1.44
CA SER A 218 11.07 17.33 1.42
C SER A 218 12.27 16.71 0.71
N GLN A 219 13.08 17.54 0.07
CA GLN A 219 14.31 17.11 -0.58
C GLN A 219 15.27 16.45 0.41
N GLN A 220 15.37 16.98 1.63
CA GLN A 220 16.25 16.42 2.65
C GLN A 220 15.81 15.02 3.07
N LEU A 221 14.52 14.81 3.34
CA LEU A 221 13.98 13.48 3.68
C LEU A 221 14.27 12.45 2.58
N TRP A 222 14.12 12.84 1.30
CA TRP A 222 14.46 11.97 0.18
C TRP A 222 15.95 11.64 0.11
N ILE A 223 16.83 12.62 0.30
CA ILE A 223 18.29 12.43 0.33
C ILE A 223 18.69 11.49 1.48
N ASP A 224 18.15 11.71 2.68
CA ASP A 224 18.44 10.90 3.87
C ASP A 224 17.99 9.45 3.65
N MET A 225 16.82 9.26 3.05
CA MET A 225 16.30 7.92 2.71
C MET A 225 17.20 7.21 1.68
N LEU A 226 17.65 7.91 0.63
CA LEU A 226 18.57 7.34 -0.37
C LEU A 226 19.92 7.00 0.26
N ASN A 227 20.44 7.84 1.15
CA ASN A 227 21.68 7.57 1.85
C ASN A 227 21.57 6.32 2.71
N PHE A 228 20.47 6.18 3.46
CA PHE A 228 20.21 4.98 4.24
C PHE A 228 20.03 3.74 3.35
N PHE A 229 19.28 3.85 2.25
CA PHE A 229 19.08 2.78 1.28
C PHE A 229 20.40 2.27 0.66
N ASN A 230 21.31 3.18 0.36
CA ASN A 230 22.59 2.82 -0.24
C ASN A 230 23.65 2.33 0.76
N ALA A 231 23.50 2.65 2.04
CA ALA A 231 24.47 2.35 3.09
C ALA A 231 24.12 1.15 3.96
N THR A 232 22.85 0.75 4.02
CA THR A 232 22.43 -0.35 4.92
C THR A 232 22.73 -1.71 4.32
N ASP A 233 23.27 -2.62 5.13
CA ASP A 233 23.50 -4.03 4.75
C ASP A 233 22.24 -4.90 4.91
N LEU A 234 21.13 -4.32 5.38
CA LEU A 234 19.91 -5.07 5.72
C LEU A 234 19.03 -5.42 4.52
N LEU A 235 19.22 -4.78 3.35
CA LEU A 235 18.29 -4.91 2.21
C LEU A 235 18.04 -6.37 1.78
N GLY A 236 19.06 -7.21 1.86
CA GLY A 236 18.97 -8.64 1.52
C GLY A 236 18.24 -9.48 2.58
N THR A 237 18.06 -8.98 3.81
CA THR A 237 17.44 -9.72 4.92
C THR A 237 15.93 -9.51 4.98
N PHE A 238 15.40 -8.45 4.38
CA PHE A 238 14.00 -8.09 4.46
C PHE A 238 13.09 -9.04 3.71
N LYS A 239 12.01 -9.48 4.35
CA LYS A 239 10.96 -10.35 3.78
C LYS A 239 9.82 -9.55 3.17
N PHE A 240 9.49 -8.42 3.79
CA PHE A 240 8.57 -7.39 3.31
C PHE A 240 9.36 -6.09 3.08
N PRO A 241 10.11 -6.01 1.97
CA PRO A 241 11.24 -5.08 1.83
C PRO A 241 10.89 -3.62 2.08
N ASP A 242 9.81 -3.10 1.49
CA ASP A 242 9.38 -1.71 1.66
C ASP A 242 8.94 -1.41 3.11
N GLN A 243 8.16 -2.31 3.72
CA GLN A 243 7.66 -2.14 5.08
C GLN A 243 8.77 -2.24 6.13
N GLU A 244 9.63 -3.26 6.03
CA GLU A 244 10.74 -3.45 6.97
C GLU A 244 11.76 -2.32 6.82
N PHE A 245 12.11 -1.91 5.59
CA PHE A 245 12.98 -0.77 5.36
C PHE A 245 12.42 0.50 5.99
N MET A 246 11.15 0.82 5.75
CA MET A 246 10.52 2.01 6.32
C MET A 246 10.47 1.95 7.85
N THR A 247 10.21 0.77 8.43
CA THR A 247 10.24 0.57 9.88
C THR A 247 11.62 0.87 10.48
N HIS A 248 12.70 0.45 9.81
CA HIS A 248 14.06 0.77 10.24
C HIS A 248 14.39 2.25 10.04
N PHE A 249 14.09 2.80 8.87
CA PHE A 249 14.40 4.20 8.56
C PHE A 249 13.65 5.18 9.47
N PHE A 250 12.36 4.93 9.75
CA PHE A 250 11.53 5.77 10.61
C PHE A 250 11.48 5.30 12.08
N HIS A 251 12.41 4.46 12.51
CA HIS A 251 12.45 4.01 13.91
C HIS A 251 12.48 5.20 14.85
N GLY A 252 11.53 5.26 15.79
CA GLY A 252 11.35 6.38 16.72
C GLY A 252 10.86 7.70 16.08
N ARG A 253 10.55 7.71 14.76
CA ARG A 253 10.10 8.88 14.00
C ARG A 253 8.79 8.63 13.27
N TRP A 254 7.83 8.03 13.93
CA TRP A 254 6.48 7.88 13.41
C TRP A 254 5.44 8.02 14.53
N MET A 255 4.23 8.41 14.16
CA MET A 255 3.12 8.48 15.09
C MET A 255 1.94 7.65 14.61
N PRO A 256 1.24 6.95 15.52
CA PRO A 256 0.12 6.10 15.15
C PRO A 256 -1.14 6.93 14.88
N VAL A 257 -1.87 6.55 13.83
CA VAL A 257 -3.22 7.03 13.54
C VAL A 257 -4.24 5.89 13.69
N SER A 258 -5.53 6.23 13.67
CA SER A 258 -6.61 5.26 13.84
C SER A 258 -6.57 4.15 12.78
N TRP A 259 -6.83 2.92 13.20
CA TRP A 259 -6.92 1.74 12.33
C TRP A 259 -7.91 1.91 11.15
N LYS A 260 -8.91 2.77 11.29
CA LYS A 260 -9.94 3.05 10.29
C LYS A 260 -9.40 3.55 8.95
N TYR A 261 -8.23 4.21 8.97
CA TYR A 261 -7.59 4.77 7.78
C TYR A 261 -6.76 3.74 6.98
N ASN A 262 -6.44 2.60 7.59
CA ASN A 262 -5.79 1.46 6.92
C ASN A 262 -6.33 0.17 7.55
N ALA A 263 -7.63 -0.06 7.38
CA ALA A 263 -8.31 -1.22 7.91
C ALA A 263 -7.94 -2.45 7.08
N VAL A 264 -6.93 -3.22 7.51
CA VAL A 264 -6.56 -4.45 6.80
C VAL A 264 -7.69 -5.47 6.93
N LYS A 265 -8.14 -6.05 5.82
CA LYS A 265 -9.33 -6.93 5.76
C LYS A 265 -9.30 -8.08 6.77
N THR A 266 -8.10 -8.56 7.12
CA THR A 266 -7.93 -9.65 8.09
C THR A 266 -8.32 -9.27 9.53
N MET A 267 -8.44 -7.97 9.84
CA MET A 267 -8.92 -7.52 11.14
C MET A 267 -10.39 -7.91 11.38
N ALA A 268 -11.19 -8.07 10.32
CA ALA A 268 -12.58 -8.46 10.40
C ALA A 268 -12.79 -9.75 11.22
N TYR A 269 -11.83 -10.69 11.14
CA TYR A 269 -11.89 -11.97 11.87
C TYR A 269 -10.79 -12.15 12.93
N ARG A 270 -9.76 -11.28 12.93
CA ARG A 270 -8.70 -11.32 13.96
C ARG A 270 -9.01 -10.41 15.16
N HIS A 271 -9.73 -9.33 14.92
CA HIS A 271 -10.03 -8.29 15.90
C HIS A 271 -11.51 -7.87 15.88
N GLU A 272 -12.42 -8.86 16.00
CA GLU A 272 -13.87 -8.65 15.96
C GLU A 272 -14.37 -7.61 16.99
N ASN A 273 -13.68 -7.50 18.12
CA ASN A 273 -14.05 -6.53 19.17
C ASN A 273 -13.79 -5.08 18.78
N ILE A 274 -12.85 -4.84 17.84
CA ILE A 274 -12.55 -3.49 17.35
C ILE A 274 -13.20 -3.21 16.00
N TRP A 275 -13.37 -4.24 15.17
CA TRP A 275 -13.90 -4.09 13.83
C TRP A 275 -15.35 -3.62 13.82
N ARG A 276 -15.62 -2.55 13.10
CA ARG A 276 -16.97 -2.03 12.84
C ARG A 276 -17.04 -1.59 11.38
N ASP A 277 -17.88 -2.26 10.57
CA ASP A 277 -17.99 -2.00 9.12
C ASP A 277 -18.28 -0.53 8.81
N ASN A 278 -19.17 0.08 9.59
CA ASN A 278 -19.59 1.47 9.41
C ASN A 278 -18.57 2.52 9.89
N GLU A 279 -17.46 2.09 10.48
CA GLU A 279 -16.40 2.98 10.93
C GLU A 279 -15.17 2.96 10.00
N ILE A 280 -15.10 2.00 9.06
CA ILE A 280 -13.99 1.88 8.14
C ILE A 280 -13.99 3.08 7.19
N VAL A 281 -12.88 3.79 7.16
CA VAL A 281 -12.64 4.88 6.21
C VAL A 281 -12.00 4.34 4.95
N CYS A 282 -10.89 3.59 5.08
CA CYS A 282 -10.17 2.99 3.98
C CYS A 282 -9.87 1.52 4.28
N LEU A 283 -10.35 0.63 3.41
CA LEU A 283 -10.15 -0.81 3.50
C LEU A 283 -8.94 -1.22 2.67
N HIS A 284 -8.04 -2.01 3.25
CA HIS A 284 -6.83 -2.51 2.60
C HIS A 284 -6.92 -4.01 2.35
N TYR A 285 -6.87 -4.41 1.08
CA TYR A 285 -6.99 -5.81 0.63
C TYR A 285 -5.63 -6.51 0.62
N ILE A 286 -5.01 -6.64 1.80
CA ILE A 286 -3.76 -7.42 1.94
C ILE A 286 -3.97 -8.88 1.52
N VAL A 287 -2.89 -9.59 1.18
CA VAL A 287 -2.86 -11.00 0.76
C VAL A 287 -3.57 -11.21 -0.58
N ASP A 288 -4.77 -11.80 -0.59
CA ASP A 288 -5.55 -12.05 -1.81
C ASP A 288 -6.27 -10.80 -2.28
N LYS A 289 -6.17 -10.55 -3.60
CA LYS A 289 -6.79 -9.37 -4.20
C LYS A 289 -8.20 -9.70 -4.69
N PRO A 290 -9.21 -8.86 -4.39
CA PRO A 290 -10.60 -9.14 -4.75
C PRO A 290 -10.81 -9.29 -6.26
N TRP A 291 -10.05 -8.55 -7.08
CA TRP A 291 -10.16 -8.64 -8.54
C TRP A 291 -9.60 -9.92 -9.15
N ALA A 292 -8.82 -10.69 -8.39
CA ALA A 292 -8.25 -11.95 -8.88
C ALA A 292 -9.28 -13.08 -8.99
N LYS A 293 -10.34 -13.04 -8.17
CA LYS A 293 -11.41 -14.04 -8.15
C LYS A 293 -12.72 -13.41 -7.72
N ARG A 294 -13.84 -13.79 -8.36
CA ARG A 294 -15.19 -13.43 -7.92
C ARG A 294 -15.54 -14.15 -6.62
N VAL A 295 -16.40 -13.51 -5.83
CA VAL A 295 -17.02 -14.18 -4.69
C VAL A 295 -18.03 -15.19 -5.23
N GLY A 296 -17.94 -16.43 -4.76
CA GLY A 296 -18.87 -17.49 -5.16
C GLY A 296 -20.30 -17.26 -4.61
N GLU A 297 -21.28 -18.01 -5.11
CA GLU A 297 -22.66 -17.97 -4.61
C GLU A 297 -22.75 -18.37 -3.12
N ASP A 298 -21.80 -19.16 -2.65
CA ASP A 298 -21.62 -19.53 -1.24
C ASP A 298 -21.09 -18.39 -0.35
N GLY A 299 -20.78 -17.24 -0.94
CA GLY A 299 -20.19 -16.09 -0.24
C GLY A 299 -18.73 -16.27 0.17
N ILE A 300 -18.05 -17.31 -0.33
CA ILE A 300 -16.67 -17.65 0.05
C ILE A 300 -15.70 -16.95 -0.90
N ALA A 301 -14.69 -16.26 -0.33
CA ALA A 301 -13.59 -15.67 -1.08
C ALA A 301 -12.33 -15.49 -0.23
N GLY A 302 -11.19 -15.30 -0.90
CA GLY A 302 -9.90 -15.01 -0.29
C GLY A 302 -9.29 -16.18 0.46
N PHE A 303 -8.25 -15.88 1.24
CA PHE A 303 -7.51 -16.86 2.00
C PHE A 303 -8.42 -17.53 3.05
N LYS A 304 -8.46 -18.86 3.04
CA LYS A 304 -9.33 -19.67 3.92
C LYS A 304 -10.83 -19.34 3.85
N GLY A 305 -11.27 -18.59 2.85
CA GLY A 305 -12.68 -18.26 2.66
C GLY A 305 -13.23 -17.14 3.54
N PHE A 306 -12.39 -16.46 4.32
CA PHE A 306 -12.85 -15.46 5.30
C PHE A 306 -13.13 -14.08 4.71
N ASP A 307 -12.74 -13.83 3.46
CA ASP A 307 -12.77 -12.48 2.88
C ASP A 307 -14.04 -12.21 2.05
N GLY A 308 -15.02 -13.13 2.02
CA GLY A 308 -16.20 -13.03 1.17
C GLY A 308 -16.90 -11.68 1.28
N LYS A 309 -17.18 -11.21 2.49
CA LYS A 309 -17.82 -9.93 2.75
C LYS A 309 -17.03 -8.74 2.21
N THR A 310 -15.75 -8.64 2.53
CA THR A 310 -14.89 -7.52 2.11
C THR A 310 -14.63 -7.54 0.61
N HIS A 311 -14.47 -8.71 0.00
CA HIS A 311 -14.36 -8.84 -1.45
C HIS A 311 -15.65 -8.46 -2.16
N THR A 312 -16.84 -8.78 -1.59
CA THR A 312 -18.13 -8.32 -2.13
C THR A 312 -18.20 -6.79 -2.16
N TRP A 313 -17.68 -6.08 -1.14
CA TRP A 313 -17.65 -4.62 -1.17
C TRP A 313 -16.83 -4.08 -2.34
N TRP A 314 -15.67 -4.66 -2.61
CA TRP A 314 -14.86 -4.28 -3.77
C TRP A 314 -15.58 -4.51 -5.10
N TRP A 315 -16.25 -5.66 -5.24
CA TRP A 315 -16.99 -5.97 -6.46
C TRP A 315 -18.20 -5.04 -6.66
N ASN A 316 -18.86 -4.64 -5.60
CA ASN A 316 -19.94 -3.64 -5.67
C ASN A 316 -19.42 -2.28 -6.17
N GLU A 317 -18.24 -1.85 -5.72
CA GLU A 317 -17.60 -0.63 -6.23
C GLU A 317 -17.18 -0.78 -7.70
N TYR A 318 -16.66 -1.93 -8.10
CA TYR A 318 -16.31 -2.21 -9.49
C TYR A 318 -17.56 -2.17 -10.40
N GLU A 319 -18.65 -2.81 -10.03
CA GLU A 319 -19.89 -2.79 -10.81
C GLU A 319 -20.46 -1.35 -10.89
N SER A 320 -20.42 -0.60 -9.80
CA SER A 320 -20.81 0.83 -9.79
C SER A 320 -19.94 1.66 -10.73
N TRP A 321 -18.62 1.48 -10.70
CA TRP A 321 -17.70 2.12 -11.64
C TRP A 321 -18.03 1.74 -13.08
N PHE A 322 -18.23 0.46 -13.34
CA PHE A 322 -18.52 -0.08 -14.67
C PHE A 322 -19.81 0.53 -15.26
N GLU A 323 -20.90 0.57 -14.49
CA GLU A 323 -22.17 1.20 -14.89
C GLU A 323 -22.01 2.68 -15.20
N ILE A 324 -21.25 3.41 -14.39
CA ILE A 324 -20.99 4.83 -14.62
C ILE A 324 -20.23 5.03 -15.95
N ARG A 325 -19.17 4.25 -16.20
CA ARG A 325 -18.39 4.33 -17.45
C ARG A 325 -19.21 3.93 -18.65
N GLN A 326 -20.08 2.93 -18.52
CA GLN A 326 -21.01 2.53 -19.58
C GLN A 326 -21.97 3.64 -19.95
N LYS A 327 -22.59 4.31 -18.96
CA LYS A 327 -23.47 5.45 -19.18
C LYS A 327 -22.75 6.65 -19.83
N GLN A 328 -21.44 6.76 -19.61
CA GLN A 328 -20.59 7.80 -20.20
C GLN A 328 -20.06 7.43 -21.59
N GLY A 329 -20.29 6.20 -22.06
CA GLY A 329 -19.79 5.70 -23.34
C GLY A 329 -18.30 5.35 -23.37
N GLU A 330 -17.68 5.15 -22.20
CA GLU A 330 -16.23 4.92 -22.04
C GLU A 330 -15.85 3.45 -22.28
N MET A 331 -16.19 2.94 -23.48
CA MET A 331 -16.02 1.52 -23.84
C MET A 331 -14.55 1.09 -23.84
N GLU A 332 -13.62 1.99 -24.17
CA GLU A 332 -12.18 1.68 -24.23
C GLU A 332 -11.66 1.25 -22.85
N VAL A 333 -11.84 2.07 -21.82
CA VAL A 333 -11.37 1.77 -20.47
C VAL A 333 -12.05 0.55 -19.87
N MET A 334 -13.35 0.37 -20.13
CA MET A 334 -14.10 -0.82 -19.71
C MET A 334 -13.51 -2.11 -20.33
N THR A 335 -13.18 -2.07 -21.63
CA THR A 335 -12.56 -3.20 -22.33
C THR A 335 -11.16 -3.50 -21.79
N ILE A 336 -10.38 -2.46 -21.45
CA ILE A 336 -9.07 -2.66 -20.84
C ILE A 336 -9.23 -3.29 -19.45
N MET A 337 -10.07 -2.69 -18.60
CA MET A 337 -10.28 -3.14 -17.23
C MET A 337 -10.79 -4.56 -17.12
N SER A 338 -11.70 -4.99 -18.01
CA SER A 338 -12.23 -6.36 -18.03
C SER A 338 -11.15 -7.44 -18.22
N LYS A 339 -9.97 -7.08 -18.71
CA LYS A 339 -8.82 -7.99 -18.85
C LYS A 339 -8.00 -8.14 -17.56
N HIS A 340 -8.25 -7.29 -16.59
CA HIS A 340 -7.51 -7.22 -15.33
C HIS A 340 -8.36 -7.60 -14.10
N VAL A 341 -9.58 -8.09 -14.34
CA VAL A 341 -10.48 -8.61 -13.31
C VAL A 341 -11.00 -9.99 -13.66
N ALA A 342 -11.38 -10.77 -12.66
CA ALA A 342 -11.99 -12.08 -12.86
C ALA A 342 -13.34 -11.96 -13.58
N ARG A 343 -13.57 -12.84 -14.56
CA ARG A 343 -14.82 -12.91 -15.32
C ARG A 343 -15.96 -13.45 -14.46
N ARG A 344 -17.19 -13.13 -14.82
CA ARG A 344 -18.37 -13.79 -14.28
C ARG A 344 -18.44 -15.23 -14.77
N GLU A 345 -18.96 -16.15 -13.96
CA GLU A 345 -19.12 -17.57 -14.36
C GLU A 345 -19.98 -17.74 -15.61
N SER A 346 -20.99 -16.88 -15.80
CA SER A 346 -21.80 -16.82 -17.01
C SER A 346 -21.01 -16.47 -18.30
N GLU A 347 -19.82 -15.88 -18.16
CA GLU A 347 -18.93 -15.48 -19.25
C GLU A 347 -17.85 -16.54 -19.54
N LEU A 348 -17.76 -17.60 -18.72
CA LEU A 348 -16.77 -18.68 -18.84
C LEU A 348 -17.16 -19.75 -19.84
N SER A 349 -18.38 -19.72 -20.42
CA SER A 349 -18.84 -20.68 -21.40
C SER A 349 -18.17 -20.56 -22.75
N ASP A 350 -17.29 -19.60 -22.98
CA ASP A 350 -16.58 -19.39 -24.25
C ASP A 350 -15.04 -19.43 -24.03
N GLY A 351 -14.49 -20.64 -24.18
CA GLY A 351 -13.08 -20.95 -24.52
C GLY A 351 -11.97 -20.32 -23.68
N GLY A 352 -11.55 -21.04 -22.67
CA GLY A 352 -10.19 -21.19 -22.13
C GLY A 352 -9.22 -20.01 -22.12
N ARG A 353 -9.03 -19.36 -20.94
CA ARG A 353 -7.79 -18.65 -20.57
C ARG A 353 -7.32 -19.10 -19.21
N PRO A 354 -5.99 -19.07 -18.96
CA PRO A 354 -5.43 -19.58 -17.70
C PRO A 354 -5.95 -18.80 -16.51
N ASP A 355 -6.33 -19.57 -15.50
CA ASP A 355 -6.84 -19.17 -14.19
C ASP A 355 -5.89 -18.20 -13.49
N MET A 356 -6.33 -16.97 -13.29
CA MET A 356 -5.63 -15.97 -12.46
C MET A 356 -5.64 -16.35 -10.96
N GLY A 357 -6.47 -17.30 -10.54
CA GLY A 357 -6.43 -17.93 -9.23
C GLY A 357 -5.10 -18.66 -8.95
N ALA A 358 -4.41 -19.08 -10.04
CA ALA A 358 -3.06 -19.65 -9.94
C ALA A 358 -2.00 -18.63 -9.47
N ILE A 359 -2.26 -17.33 -9.52
CA ILE A 359 -1.33 -16.31 -9.01
C ILE A 359 -1.43 -16.23 -7.48
N GLY A 360 -2.62 -16.31 -6.91
CA GLY A 360 -2.83 -16.39 -5.46
C GLY A 360 -2.27 -17.71 -4.90
N ALA A 361 -2.55 -18.83 -5.55
CA ALA A 361 -2.01 -20.15 -5.19
C ALA A 361 -0.48 -20.22 -5.34
N LYS A 362 0.12 -19.59 -6.37
CA LYS A 362 1.58 -19.49 -6.48
C LYS A 362 2.21 -18.62 -5.39
N ILE A 363 1.49 -17.64 -4.88
CA ILE A 363 1.93 -16.88 -3.69
C ILE A 363 2.01 -17.84 -2.49
N HIS A 364 1.02 -18.70 -2.33
CA HIS A 364 0.99 -19.71 -1.27
C HIS A 364 2.09 -20.77 -1.43
N ASP A 365 2.32 -21.26 -2.65
CA ASP A 365 3.34 -22.29 -2.93
C ASP A 365 4.78 -21.76 -2.80
N VAL A 366 5.03 -20.50 -3.16
CA VAL A 366 6.35 -19.88 -3.03
C VAL A 366 6.65 -19.53 -1.56
N THR A 367 5.62 -19.19 -0.77
CA THR A 367 5.77 -18.97 0.67
C THR A 367 5.88 -20.26 1.48
N ASN A 368 5.49 -21.41 0.93
CA ASN A 368 5.47 -22.71 1.62
C ASN A 368 6.63 -23.66 1.24
N LYS A 369 7.55 -23.28 0.35
CA LYS A 369 8.74 -24.11 0.11
C LYS A 369 9.67 -24.02 1.33
N PRO A 370 10.02 -25.15 1.98
CA PRO A 370 10.96 -25.15 3.10
C PRO A 370 12.33 -24.68 2.60
N ASP A 371 12.85 -23.67 3.29
CA ASP A 371 14.22 -23.20 3.08
C ASP A 371 15.20 -24.32 3.50
N ARG A 372 16.03 -24.80 2.58
CA ARG A 372 17.11 -25.73 2.87
C ARG A 372 18.33 -24.90 3.27
N GLY A 373 18.39 -24.48 4.53
CA GLY A 373 19.55 -23.74 5.03
C GLY A 373 19.50 -23.49 6.53
N GLU A 374 20.13 -24.40 7.31
CA GLU A 374 20.49 -24.15 8.70
C GLU A 374 21.48 -22.98 8.80
N ALA A 375 21.03 -21.76 9.05
CA ALA A 375 21.97 -20.66 9.36
C ALA A 375 21.40 -19.47 10.14
N SER A 376 20.15 -19.46 10.64
CA SER A 376 19.61 -18.21 11.22
C SER A 376 19.39 -18.17 12.74
N SER A 377 19.81 -19.21 13.49
CA SER A 377 19.65 -19.19 14.96
C SER A 377 20.82 -18.58 15.75
N LYS A 378 21.89 -18.11 15.08
CA LYS A 378 23.08 -17.58 15.77
C LYS A 378 23.26 -16.08 15.72
N MET A 379 22.38 -15.33 15.07
CA MET A 379 22.59 -13.89 14.83
C MET A 379 21.95 -12.96 15.87
N TYR A 380 21.06 -13.46 16.70
CA TYR A 380 20.45 -12.63 17.76
C TYR A 380 21.21 -12.62 19.09
N ASP A 381 22.11 -13.59 19.34
CA ASP A 381 22.89 -13.68 20.59
C ASP A 381 24.13 -12.77 20.62
N ASN A 382 24.53 -12.16 19.53
CA ASN A 382 25.74 -11.33 19.49
C ASN A 382 25.49 -9.81 19.68
N ALA A 383 24.27 -9.34 19.60
CA ALA A 383 23.96 -7.91 19.79
C ALA A 383 23.93 -7.47 21.26
N GLU A 384 23.80 -8.42 22.20
CA GLU A 384 23.79 -8.10 23.65
C GLU A 384 25.19 -8.14 24.32
N ARG A 385 26.25 -8.47 23.62
CA ARG A 385 27.61 -8.61 24.20
C ARG A 385 28.58 -7.46 23.92
N GLU A 386 28.20 -6.45 23.15
CA GLU A 386 29.07 -5.28 22.87
C GLU A 386 28.61 -3.98 23.52
N SER A 387 27.73 -4.02 24.52
CA SER A 387 27.41 -2.85 25.35
C SER A 387 27.55 -3.16 26.84
N VAL A 388 28.81 -3.34 27.28
CA VAL A 388 29.25 -3.11 28.66
C VAL A 388 30.50 -2.28 28.61
#